data_b3683daf3e191133668a471493e55088
#
_entry.id   b3683daf3e191133668a471493e55088
#
_cell.length_a   1.000
_cell.length_b   1.000
_cell.length_c   1.000
_cell.angle_alpha   90.00
_cell.angle_beta   90.00
_cell.angle_gamma   90.00
#
_symmetry.space_group_name_H-M   'P 1'
#
loop_
_entity.id
_entity.type
_entity.pdbx_description
1 polymer ?
#
loop_
_entity_poly.entity_id
_entity_poly.type
_entity_poly.pdbx_seq_one_letter_code
_entity_poly.pdbx_strand_id
1 'polypeptide(L)' 'MTSNFVICINNDSNPASLIVGKVYPTLPDAKAEAVNMLRVVDEDKSETDGYLYPASMFVPIEVPEEAKQVRVHSRKEGR' A
#
# COMPACT_ATOMS: atom_id res chain seq x y z
N MET A 1 -10.97 12.38 2.96
CA MET A 1 -10.80 10.98 3.21
C MET A 1 -9.46 10.48 2.71
N THR A 2 -8.79 9.74 3.52
CA THR A 2 -7.46 9.24 3.21
C THR A 2 -7.54 8.03 2.31
N SER A 3 -6.71 8.01 1.28
CA SER A 3 -6.60 6.84 0.44
C SER A 3 -5.92 5.72 1.21
N ASN A 4 -6.45 4.52 1.08
CA ASN A 4 -5.87 3.35 1.72
C ASN A 4 -4.91 2.60 0.82
N PHE A 5 -4.68 3.12 -0.38
CA PHE A 5 -3.83 2.44 -1.36
C PHE A 5 -2.90 3.43 -2.01
N VAL A 6 -1.71 2.95 -2.32
CA VAL A 6 -0.71 3.76 -3.01
C VAL A 6 -0.05 2.89 -4.07
N ILE A 7 0.49 3.54 -5.10
CA ILE A 7 1.27 2.83 -6.09
C ILE A 7 2.73 3.18 -5.87
N CYS A 8 3.59 2.18 -5.93
CA CYS A 8 5.02 2.39 -5.74
C CYS A 8 5.62 2.98 -7.01
N ILE A 9 6.32 4.10 -6.88
CA ILE A 9 6.97 4.73 -8.02
C ILE A 9 8.48 4.71 -7.91
N ASN A 10 9.01 4.30 -6.75
CA ASN A 10 10.45 4.27 -6.53
C ASN A 10 10.74 3.22 -5.48
N ASN A 11 11.62 2.26 -5.79
CA ASN A 11 11.99 1.23 -4.84
C ASN A 11 13.50 1.16 -4.63
N ASP A 12 14.20 2.25 -4.91
CA ASP A 12 15.67 2.25 -4.91
C ASP A 12 16.27 1.76 -3.61
N SER A 13 15.66 2.13 -2.47
CA SER A 13 16.22 1.72 -1.19
C SER A 13 15.72 0.36 -0.72
N ASN A 14 14.66 -0.17 -1.35
CA ASN A 14 14.05 -1.41 -0.87
C ASN A 14 13.57 -2.29 -2.02
N PRO A 15 14.48 -2.65 -2.94
CA PRO A 15 14.02 -3.37 -4.14
C PRO A 15 13.51 -4.77 -3.84
N ALA A 16 13.88 -5.35 -2.71
CA ALA A 16 13.38 -6.67 -2.36
C ALA A 16 11.97 -6.61 -1.77
N SER A 17 11.57 -5.47 -1.26
CA SER A 17 10.29 -5.34 -0.54
C SER A 17 9.22 -4.62 -1.34
N LEU A 18 9.59 -3.90 -2.40
CA LEU A 18 8.65 -3.09 -3.17
C LEU A 18 8.86 -3.32 -4.65
N ILE A 19 7.77 -3.33 -5.39
CA ILE A 19 7.80 -3.47 -6.85
C ILE A 19 7.25 -2.19 -7.44
N VAL A 20 8.03 -1.52 -8.27
CA VAL A 20 7.60 -0.30 -8.93
C VAL A 20 6.40 -0.60 -9.82
N GLY A 21 5.38 0.22 -9.71
CA GLY A 21 4.15 0.04 -10.47
C GLY A 21 3.11 -0.82 -9.79
N LYS A 22 3.44 -1.40 -8.65
CA LYS A 22 2.48 -2.22 -7.93
C LYS A 22 1.74 -1.40 -6.88
N VAL A 23 0.50 -1.76 -6.64
CA VAL A 23 -0.36 -1.09 -5.65
C VAL A 23 -0.22 -1.80 -4.32
N TYR A 24 -0.04 -1.02 -3.27
CA TYR A 24 0.09 -1.54 -1.92
C TYR A 24 -0.92 -0.87 -1.00
N PRO A 25 -1.48 -1.62 -0.04
CA PRO A 25 -2.33 -1.00 0.98
C PRO A 25 -1.49 -0.25 2.00
N THR A 26 -2.09 0.78 2.56
CA THR A 26 -1.48 1.53 3.65
C THR A 26 -2.33 1.39 4.90
N LEU A 27 -1.69 1.58 6.04
CA LEU A 27 -2.37 1.60 7.31
C LEU A 27 -2.33 3.02 7.87
N PRO A 28 -3.41 3.46 8.53
CA PRO A 28 -3.42 4.81 9.11
C PRO A 28 -2.34 4.94 10.16
N ASP A 29 -1.58 6.03 10.09
CA ASP A 29 -0.54 6.31 11.07
C ASP A 29 -0.28 7.81 11.06
N ALA A 30 -0.97 8.51 11.96
CA ALA A 30 -0.88 9.97 11.98
C ALA A 30 0.53 10.45 12.28
N LYS A 31 1.28 9.72 13.10
CA LYS A 31 2.65 10.14 13.40
C LYS A 31 3.54 10.01 12.20
N ALA A 32 3.38 8.94 11.44
CA ALA A 32 4.16 8.76 10.23
C ALA A 32 3.82 9.85 9.22
N GLU A 33 2.54 10.11 9.05
CA GLU A 33 2.09 11.11 8.07
C GLU A 33 2.60 12.49 8.42
N ALA A 34 2.72 12.79 9.71
CA ALA A 34 3.21 14.08 10.14
C ALA A 34 4.66 14.34 9.72
N VAL A 35 5.42 13.29 9.44
CA VAL A 35 6.80 13.42 9.00
C VAL A 35 6.99 12.92 7.57
N ASN A 36 5.91 12.90 6.79
CA ASN A 36 5.94 12.50 5.38
C ASN A 36 6.37 11.06 5.18
N MET A 37 5.94 10.21 6.08
CA MET A 37 6.15 8.78 5.97
C MET A 37 4.80 8.09 5.85
N LEU A 38 4.80 6.89 5.27
CA LEU A 38 3.60 6.08 5.16
C LEU A 38 3.88 4.71 5.74
N ARG A 39 2.87 4.14 6.38
CA ARG A 39 2.95 2.77 6.83
C ARG A 39 2.34 1.89 5.74
N VAL A 40 3.18 1.12 5.08
CA VAL A 40 2.81 0.38 3.87
C VAL A 40 2.94 -1.11 4.12
N VAL A 41 1.95 -1.87 3.68
CA VAL A 41 2.02 -3.34 3.71
C VAL A 41 2.70 -3.75 2.41
N ASP A 42 3.99 -4.09 2.51
CA ASP A 42 4.81 -4.36 1.34
C ASP A 42 4.84 -5.85 0.99
N GLU A 43 5.83 -6.28 0.22
CA GLU A 43 5.92 -7.68 -0.21
C GLU A 43 6.21 -8.63 0.97
N ASP A 44 6.75 -8.11 2.05
CA ASP A 44 7.03 -8.91 3.23
C ASP A 44 5.78 -9.02 4.09
N LYS A 45 5.04 -10.08 3.90
CA LYS A 45 3.76 -10.27 4.59
C LYS A 45 3.91 -10.77 6.01
N SER A 46 5.13 -10.97 6.46
CA SER A 46 5.32 -11.45 7.84
C SER A 46 5.03 -10.36 8.86
N GLU A 47 5.00 -9.11 8.43
CA GLU A 47 4.77 -7.99 9.34
C GLU A 47 3.39 -7.41 9.08
N THR A 48 2.44 -7.69 9.96
CA THR A 48 1.07 -7.27 9.75
C THR A 48 0.88 -5.76 9.94
N ASP A 49 1.81 -5.12 10.66
CA ASP A 49 1.72 -3.67 10.86
C ASP A 49 2.37 -2.88 9.74
N GLY A 50 2.89 -3.56 8.74
CA GLY A 50 3.56 -2.90 7.65
C GLY A 50 4.88 -2.29 8.08
N TYR A 51 5.47 -1.53 7.18
CA TYR A 51 6.74 -0.85 7.43
C TYR A 51 6.61 0.61 7.05
N LEU A 52 7.43 1.44 7.66
CA LEU A 52 7.45 2.86 7.34
C LEU A 52 8.34 3.14 6.15
N TYR A 53 7.81 3.92 5.22
CA TYR A 53 8.53 4.32 4.01
C TYR A 53 8.33 5.80 3.77
N PRO A 54 9.31 6.47 3.14
CA PRO A 54 9.09 7.86 2.73
C PRO A 54 7.91 7.96 1.78
N ALA A 55 7.03 8.93 2.02
CA ALA A 55 5.85 9.09 1.17
C ALA A 55 6.23 9.38 -0.28
N SER A 56 7.41 9.94 -0.51
CA SER A 56 7.84 10.28 -1.87
C SER A 56 8.06 9.05 -2.75
N MET A 57 8.11 7.86 -2.17
CA MET A 57 8.24 6.63 -2.97
C MET A 57 6.92 6.16 -3.55
N PHE A 58 5.83 6.84 -3.24
CA PHE A 58 4.49 6.37 -3.60
C PHE A 58 3.62 7.51 -4.08
N VAL A 59 2.57 7.14 -4.81
CA VAL A 59 1.51 8.06 -5.20
C VAL A 59 0.20 7.49 -4.67
N PRO A 60 -0.56 8.28 -3.91
CA PRO A 60 -1.88 7.82 -3.45
C PRO A 60 -2.80 7.59 -4.62
N ILE A 61 -3.61 6.55 -4.54
CA ILE A 61 -4.59 6.29 -5.57
C ILE A 61 -5.94 6.07 -4.93
N GLU A 62 -6.97 6.29 -5.73
CA GLU A 62 -8.33 6.01 -5.32
C GLU A 62 -8.73 4.68 -5.92
N VAL A 63 -9.17 3.77 -5.07
CA VAL A 63 -9.66 2.48 -5.53
C VAL A 63 -11.17 2.51 -5.38
N PRO A 64 -11.92 2.35 -6.47
CA PRO A 64 -13.39 2.35 -6.37
C PRO A 64 -13.87 1.25 -5.44
N GLU A 65 -14.98 1.49 -4.82
CA GLU A 65 -15.55 0.53 -3.88
C GLU A 65 -15.76 -0.83 -4.53
N GLU A 66 -16.19 -0.81 -5.78
CA GLU A 66 -16.39 -2.06 -6.50
C GLU A 66 -15.09 -2.84 -6.64
N ALA A 67 -13.99 -2.15 -6.91
CA ALA A 67 -12.71 -2.81 -7.06
C ALA A 67 -12.24 -3.39 -5.74
N LYS A 68 -12.51 -2.70 -4.64
CA LYS A 68 -12.15 -3.23 -3.33
C LYS A 68 -12.92 -4.49 -3.03
N GLN A 69 -14.20 -4.50 -3.37
CA GLN A 69 -15.02 -5.67 -3.15
C GLN A 69 -14.59 -6.83 -4.02
N VAL A 70 -14.22 -6.54 -5.24
CA VAL A 70 -13.74 -7.59 -6.13
C VAL A 70 -12.50 -8.26 -5.55
N ARG A 71 -11.59 -7.48 -5.00
CA ARG A 71 -10.41 -8.07 -4.39
C ARG A 71 -10.76 -9.04 -3.28
N VAL A 72 -11.75 -8.67 -2.49
CA VAL A 72 -12.17 -9.53 -1.39
C VAL A 72 -12.89 -10.75 -1.91
N HIS A 73 -13.74 -10.57 -2.90
CA HIS A 73 -14.60 -11.64 -3.36
C HIS A 73 -13.97 -12.55 -4.38
N SER A 74 -12.92 -12.08 -5.05
CA SER A 74 -12.42 -12.83 -6.20
C SER A 74 -12.06 -14.25 -5.82
N ARG A 75 -11.48 -14.46 -4.66
CA ARG A 75 -11.10 -15.82 -4.34
C ARG A 75 -12.28 -16.68 -3.99
N LYS A 76 -13.29 -16.14 -3.36
CA LYS A 76 -14.41 -16.98 -3.08
C LYS A 76 -15.27 -17.17 -4.31
N GLU A 77 -15.27 -16.21 -5.19
CA GLU A 77 -15.91 -16.45 -6.45
C GLU A 77 -15.36 -17.67 -7.05
N GLY A 78 -14.07 -17.73 -7.08
CA GLY A 78 -13.44 -18.91 -7.55
C GLY A 78 -14.03 -19.46 -8.79
N ARG A 79 -15.06 -18.90 -9.21
CA ARG A 79 -15.71 -19.48 -10.35
C ARG A 79 -15.25 -18.91 -11.65
#